data_5f07166d92fe97abe5065f612b7bb987
#
_entry.id   5f07166d92fe97abe5065f612b7bb987
#
_cell.length_a   1.000
_cell.length_b   1.000
_cell.length_c   1.000
_cell.angle_alpha   90.00
_cell.angle_beta   90.00
_cell.angle_gamma   90.00
#
_symmetry.space_group_name_H-M   'P 1'
#
loop_
_entity.id
_entity.type
_entity.pdbx_description
1 polymer ?
#
loop_
_entity_poly.entity_id
_entity_poly.type
_entity_poly.pdbx_seq_one_letter_code
_entity_poly.pdbx_strand_id
1 'polypeptide(L)'
;WVVSIVDYLIFLVNNKRSAIYTVTFIALLFSIFGLTRMNLTGNLSDDFNKRDALYKDLKYFENKYKGVLPLEILVDTKKKNGLFKSYNLKKMEEFSSLLATYPDFSQPSSYIDFIKYSKQVYYNNDPTYFNLPNNQEQIFLNNYISNTSSSINMRDMLIDSLNQEARIS
;
A
#
# COMPACT_ATOMS: atom_id res chain seq x y z
N TRP A 1 -9.48 -31.49 -47.51
CA TRP A 1 -9.84 -31.05 -46.15
C TRP A 1 -9.96 -29.52 -46.06
N VAL A 2 -8.93 -28.77 -46.43
CA VAL A 2 -8.97 -27.30 -46.38
C VAL A 2 -10.02 -26.73 -47.33
N VAL A 3 -10.13 -27.23 -48.56
CA VAL A 3 -11.11 -26.80 -49.56
C VAL A 3 -12.55 -27.02 -49.05
N SER A 4 -12.83 -28.18 -48.45
CA SER A 4 -14.18 -28.48 -47.91
C SER A 4 -14.59 -27.55 -46.76
N ILE A 5 -13.62 -27.11 -45.92
CA ILE A 5 -13.88 -26.12 -44.85
C ILE A 5 -14.20 -24.75 -45.45
N VAL A 6 -13.46 -24.35 -46.47
CA VAL A 6 -13.66 -23.06 -47.15
C VAL A 6 -15.02 -23.01 -47.84
N ASP A 7 -15.38 -24.07 -48.57
CA ASP A 7 -16.69 -24.15 -49.23
C ASP A 7 -17.85 -24.12 -48.23
N TYR A 8 -17.70 -24.77 -47.08
CA TYR A 8 -18.69 -24.73 -45.99
C TYR A 8 -18.83 -23.33 -45.39
N LEU A 9 -17.72 -22.63 -45.19
CA LEU A 9 -17.71 -21.25 -44.71
C LEU A 9 -18.40 -20.30 -45.71
N ILE A 10 -18.12 -20.44 -47.00
CA ILE A 10 -18.74 -19.66 -48.06
C ILE A 10 -20.26 -19.90 -48.09
N PHE A 11 -20.69 -21.15 -47.97
CA PHE A 11 -22.12 -21.51 -47.89
C PHE A 11 -22.79 -20.86 -46.67
N LEU A 12 -22.15 -20.93 -45.49
CA LEU A 12 -22.64 -20.32 -44.25
C LEU A 12 -22.80 -18.78 -44.39
N VAL A 13 -21.82 -18.11 -44.95
CA VAL A 13 -21.82 -16.64 -45.13
C VAL A 13 -22.88 -16.22 -46.14
N ASN A 14 -23.10 -16.97 -47.22
CA ASN A 14 -24.07 -16.63 -48.25
C ASN A 14 -25.52 -16.96 -47.87
N ASN A 15 -25.78 -18.13 -47.27
CA ASN A 15 -27.11 -18.62 -47.02
C ASN A 15 -27.62 -18.47 -45.56
N LYS A 16 -26.71 -18.29 -44.60
CA LYS A 16 -27.08 -18.33 -43.18
C LYS A 16 -26.59 -17.10 -42.41
N ARG A 17 -26.62 -15.93 -43.01
CA ARG A 17 -26.16 -14.67 -42.39
C ARG A 17 -26.80 -14.39 -41.03
N SER A 18 -28.12 -14.63 -40.95
CA SER A 18 -28.88 -14.44 -39.70
C SER A 18 -28.37 -15.35 -38.57
N ALA A 19 -28.04 -16.60 -38.89
CA ALA A 19 -27.49 -17.53 -37.92
C ALA A 19 -26.13 -17.10 -37.40
N ILE A 20 -25.26 -16.52 -38.27
CA ILE A 20 -23.96 -15.99 -37.88
C ILE A 20 -24.15 -14.85 -36.91
N TYR A 21 -25.01 -13.89 -37.22
CA TYR A 21 -25.29 -12.74 -36.31
C TYR A 21 -25.85 -13.20 -34.96
N THR A 22 -26.75 -14.17 -34.97
CA THR A 22 -27.32 -14.71 -33.73
C THR A 22 -26.26 -15.38 -32.86
N VAL A 23 -25.40 -16.23 -33.44
CA VAL A 23 -24.31 -16.90 -32.71
C VAL A 23 -23.31 -15.89 -32.17
N THR A 24 -22.91 -14.88 -32.98
CA THR A 24 -22.00 -13.84 -32.56
C THR A 24 -22.59 -13.00 -31.41
N PHE A 25 -23.89 -12.67 -31.52
CA PHE A 25 -24.58 -11.91 -30.46
C PHE A 25 -24.64 -12.69 -29.15
N ILE A 26 -24.98 -13.99 -29.21
CA ILE A 26 -24.97 -14.87 -28.04
C ILE A 26 -23.57 -14.96 -27.45
N ALA A 27 -22.52 -15.16 -28.26
CA ALA A 27 -21.13 -15.21 -27.81
C ALA A 27 -20.72 -13.91 -27.14
N LEU A 28 -21.16 -12.75 -27.64
CA LEU A 28 -20.88 -11.44 -27.06
C LEU A 28 -21.56 -11.28 -25.70
N LEU A 29 -22.81 -11.72 -25.57
CA LEU A 29 -23.51 -11.71 -24.27
C LEU A 29 -22.81 -12.60 -23.24
N PHE A 30 -22.35 -13.78 -23.62
CA PHE A 30 -21.58 -14.66 -22.76
C PHE A 30 -20.25 -14.05 -22.36
N SER A 31 -19.57 -13.35 -23.27
CA SER A 31 -18.32 -12.63 -22.98
C SER A 31 -18.52 -11.52 -21.93
N ILE A 32 -19.56 -10.69 -22.10
CA ILE A 32 -19.91 -9.64 -21.15
C ILE A 32 -20.22 -10.24 -19.78
N PHE A 33 -21.04 -11.30 -19.77
CA PHE A 33 -21.35 -11.98 -18.50
C PHE A 33 -20.11 -12.59 -17.84
N GLY A 34 -19.20 -13.16 -18.62
CA GLY A 34 -17.90 -13.66 -18.11
C GLY A 34 -17.05 -12.56 -17.47
N LEU A 35 -16.95 -11.39 -18.12
CA LEU A 35 -16.21 -10.24 -17.59
C LEU A 35 -16.76 -9.75 -16.26
N THR A 36 -18.08 -9.72 -16.08
CA THR A 36 -18.71 -9.30 -14.81
C THR A 36 -18.47 -10.29 -13.65
N ARG A 37 -18.06 -11.50 -13.96
CA ARG A 37 -17.73 -12.55 -12.97
C ARG A 37 -16.23 -12.65 -12.65
N MET A 38 -15.39 -11.91 -13.36
CA MET A 38 -13.97 -11.89 -13.07
C MET A 38 -13.69 -11.06 -11.83
N ASN A 39 -13.30 -11.68 -10.75
CA ASN A 39 -12.75 -11.02 -9.59
C ASN A 39 -11.23 -10.86 -9.81
N LEU A 40 -10.82 -9.64 -10.10
CA LEU A 40 -9.40 -9.29 -10.12
C LEU A 40 -8.95 -9.09 -8.68
N THR A 41 -8.39 -10.14 -8.07
CA THR A 41 -7.71 -10.03 -6.79
C THR A 41 -6.25 -9.69 -7.06
N GLY A 42 -5.81 -8.51 -6.59
CA GLY A 42 -4.40 -8.10 -6.64
C GLY A 42 -3.50 -8.81 -5.63
N ASN A 43 -3.93 -9.94 -5.10
CA ASN A 43 -3.17 -10.72 -4.14
C ASN A 43 -2.06 -11.51 -4.83
N LEU A 44 -0.82 -11.11 -4.59
CA LEU A 44 0.36 -11.86 -5.06
C LEU A 44 0.37 -13.31 -4.56
N SER A 45 -0.24 -13.56 -3.41
CA SER A 45 -0.31 -14.90 -2.80
C SER A 45 -1.18 -15.87 -3.61
N ASP A 46 -2.18 -15.38 -4.35
CA ASP A 46 -3.12 -16.25 -5.08
C ASP A 46 -2.51 -16.84 -6.36
N ASP A 47 -1.42 -16.26 -6.85
CA ASP A 47 -0.68 -16.76 -8.03
C ASP A 47 0.18 -18.00 -7.70
N PHE A 48 0.42 -18.27 -6.42
CA PHE A 48 1.20 -19.44 -6.01
C PHE A 48 0.32 -20.70 -5.89
N ASN A 49 0.92 -21.84 -6.24
CA ASN A 49 0.26 -23.12 -6.06
C ASN A 49 0.01 -23.36 -4.55
N LYS A 50 -1.25 -23.57 -4.17
CA LYS A 50 -1.70 -23.77 -2.77
C LYS A 50 -1.00 -24.95 -2.06
N ARG A 51 -0.34 -25.85 -2.82
CA ARG A 51 0.42 -27.01 -2.27
C ARG A 51 1.86 -26.65 -1.96
N ASP A 52 2.35 -25.51 -2.43
CA ASP A 52 3.73 -25.09 -2.24
C ASP A 52 4.00 -24.69 -0.78
N ALA A 53 5.21 -24.97 -0.31
CA ALA A 53 5.66 -24.56 1.02
C ALA A 53 5.66 -23.03 1.13
N LEU A 54 6.11 -22.33 0.07
CA LEU A 54 6.12 -20.88 0.01
C LEU A 54 4.72 -20.27 0.20
N TYR A 55 3.68 -20.85 -0.42
CA TYR A 55 2.30 -20.38 -0.23
C TYR A 55 1.85 -20.52 1.23
N LYS A 56 2.18 -21.63 1.87
CA LYS A 56 1.82 -21.88 3.29
C LYS A 56 2.52 -20.90 4.22
N ASP A 57 3.79 -20.60 3.96
CA ASP A 57 4.57 -19.65 4.74
C ASP A 57 4.05 -18.22 4.55
N LEU A 58 3.78 -17.79 3.32
CA LEU A 58 3.15 -16.50 3.02
C LEU A 58 1.79 -16.36 3.71
N LYS A 59 0.96 -17.41 3.65
CA LYS A 59 -0.37 -17.40 4.28
C LYS A 59 -0.27 -17.36 5.81
N TYR A 60 0.73 -18.01 6.38
CA TYR A 60 1.02 -17.91 7.82
C TYR A 60 1.39 -16.47 8.21
N PHE A 61 2.28 -15.82 7.46
CA PHE A 61 2.67 -14.42 7.71
C PHE A 61 1.49 -13.47 7.52
N GLU A 62 0.71 -13.63 6.46
CA GLU A 62 -0.48 -12.83 6.18
C GLU A 62 -1.47 -12.87 7.37
N ASN A 63 -1.74 -14.08 7.88
CA ASN A 63 -2.66 -14.26 9.01
C ASN A 63 -2.08 -13.75 10.34
N LYS A 64 -0.76 -13.93 10.55
CA LYS A 64 -0.10 -13.56 11.82
C LYS A 64 0.15 -12.06 11.94
N TYR A 65 0.53 -11.41 10.83
CA TYR A 65 0.95 -10.01 10.78
C TYR A 65 -0.03 -9.09 10.02
N LYS A 66 -1.20 -9.61 9.62
CA LYS A 66 -2.26 -8.88 8.90
C LYS A 66 -1.82 -8.29 7.54
N GLY A 67 -0.81 -8.87 6.93
CA GLY A 67 -0.33 -8.48 5.61
C GLY A 67 1.10 -8.96 5.38
N VAL A 68 1.48 -9.08 4.11
CA VAL A 68 2.82 -9.50 3.67
C VAL A 68 3.49 -8.43 2.82
N LEU A 69 2.70 -7.53 2.24
CA LEU A 69 3.20 -6.47 1.38
C LEU A 69 3.24 -5.15 2.15
N PRO A 70 4.43 -4.56 2.35
CA PRO A 70 4.53 -3.23 2.93
C PRO A 70 3.99 -2.20 1.93
N LEU A 71 3.06 -1.36 2.38
CA LEU A 71 2.71 -0.13 1.68
C LEU A 71 3.66 0.96 2.17
N GLU A 72 4.53 1.44 1.30
CA GLU A 72 5.43 2.54 1.63
C GLU A 72 4.99 3.82 0.93
N ILE A 73 4.75 4.85 1.71
CA ILE A 73 4.32 6.17 1.24
C ILE A 73 5.41 7.17 1.54
N LEU A 74 5.90 7.85 0.51
CA LEU A 74 6.87 8.93 0.64
C LEU A 74 6.13 10.27 0.71
N VAL A 75 6.33 11.00 1.79
CA VAL A 75 5.79 12.34 1.98
C VAL A 75 6.90 13.35 1.74
N ASP A 76 6.81 14.11 0.64
CA ASP A 76 7.77 15.17 0.28
C ASP A 76 7.20 16.55 0.59
N THR A 77 7.87 17.29 1.46
CA THR A 77 7.49 18.66 1.86
C THR A 77 7.99 19.73 0.90
N LYS A 78 8.76 19.35 -0.14
CA LYS A 78 9.36 20.24 -1.15
C LYS A 78 10.29 21.33 -0.57
N LYS A 79 10.66 21.24 0.70
CA LYS A 79 11.48 22.26 1.38
C LYS A 79 12.45 21.60 2.36
N LYS A 80 13.72 22.00 2.30
CA LYS A 80 14.71 21.60 3.28
C LYS A 80 14.23 21.91 4.70
N ASN A 81 14.36 20.94 5.61
CA ASN A 81 13.83 20.96 6.98
C ASN A 81 12.30 21.19 7.05
N GLY A 82 11.59 20.87 5.98
CA GLY A 82 10.14 21.03 5.91
C GLY A 82 9.39 20.13 6.87
N LEU A 83 9.94 18.95 7.16
CA LEU A 83 9.35 17.97 8.08
C LEU A 83 9.19 18.50 9.50
N PHE A 84 10.08 19.39 9.96
CA PHE A 84 10.02 19.92 11.33
C PHE A 84 8.98 21.03 11.51
N LYS A 85 8.26 21.43 10.47
CA LYS A 85 7.19 22.40 10.62
C LYS A 85 5.97 21.74 11.26
N SER A 86 5.46 22.32 12.33
CA SER A 86 4.28 21.80 13.06
C SER A 86 3.07 21.55 12.14
N TYR A 87 2.90 22.36 11.11
CA TYR A 87 1.85 22.18 10.11
C TYR A 87 1.99 20.85 9.34
N ASN A 88 3.22 20.52 8.89
CA ASN A 88 3.48 19.29 8.16
C ASN A 88 3.39 18.06 9.07
N LEU A 89 3.88 18.17 10.32
CA LEU A 89 3.75 17.10 11.30
C LEU A 89 2.28 16.78 11.60
N LYS A 90 1.43 17.81 11.77
CA LYS A 90 -0.01 17.62 11.97
C LYS A 90 -0.68 16.94 10.78
N LYS A 91 -0.36 17.38 9.55
CA LYS A 91 -0.90 16.75 8.35
C LYS A 91 -0.48 15.29 8.20
N MET A 92 0.76 14.97 8.51
CA MET A 92 1.23 13.59 8.50
C MET A 92 0.52 12.75 9.57
N GLU A 93 0.29 13.31 10.76
CA GLU A 93 -0.47 12.66 11.81
C GLU A 93 -1.92 12.39 11.40
N GLU A 94 -2.60 13.38 10.81
CA GLU A 94 -3.96 13.24 10.28
C GLU A 94 -4.01 12.16 9.19
N PHE A 95 -3.03 12.14 8.30
CA PHE A 95 -2.94 11.14 7.24
C PHE A 95 -2.67 9.74 7.79
N SER A 96 -1.75 9.59 8.75
CA SER A 96 -1.46 8.33 9.43
C SER A 96 -2.70 7.81 10.16
N SER A 97 -3.43 8.70 10.84
CA SER A 97 -4.68 8.36 11.51
C SER A 97 -5.77 7.94 10.53
N LEU A 98 -5.84 8.58 9.37
CA LEU A 98 -6.76 8.19 8.30
C LEU A 98 -6.44 6.79 7.77
N LEU A 99 -5.16 6.47 7.52
CA LEU A 99 -4.75 5.14 7.08
C LEU A 99 -5.14 4.06 8.10
N ALA A 100 -4.98 4.34 9.38
CA ALA A 100 -5.35 3.42 10.46
C ALA A 100 -6.86 3.13 10.53
N THR A 101 -7.73 3.92 9.87
CA THR A 101 -9.17 3.64 9.80
C THR A 101 -9.54 2.57 8.78
N TYR A 102 -8.66 2.26 7.85
CA TYR A 102 -8.91 1.25 6.83
C TYR A 102 -8.54 -0.14 7.36
N PRO A 103 -9.47 -1.10 7.35
CA PRO A 103 -9.25 -2.44 7.92
C PRO A 103 -8.22 -3.27 7.16
N ASP A 104 -7.95 -2.91 5.90
CA ASP A 104 -7.02 -3.61 5.02
C ASP A 104 -5.55 -3.27 5.32
N PHE A 105 -5.28 -2.22 6.10
CA PHE A 105 -3.93 -1.82 6.49
C PHE A 105 -3.65 -2.18 7.95
N SER A 106 -2.41 -2.53 8.21
CA SER A 106 -1.89 -2.56 9.58
C SER A 106 -1.73 -1.15 10.12
N GLN A 107 -1.44 -1.03 11.42
CA GLN A 107 -1.15 0.30 11.98
C GLN A 107 0.08 0.89 11.31
N PRO A 108 -0.04 2.10 10.72
CA PRO A 108 1.08 2.73 10.05
C PRO A 108 2.19 3.09 11.04
N SER A 109 3.43 2.94 10.61
CA SER A 109 4.61 3.37 11.34
C SER A 109 5.27 4.52 10.60
N SER A 110 5.52 5.62 11.30
CA SER A 110 5.97 6.86 10.67
C SER A 110 6.96 7.63 11.54
N TYR A 111 7.59 8.63 10.94
CA TYR A 111 8.41 9.59 11.68
C TYR A 111 7.63 10.30 12.80
N ILE A 112 6.32 10.43 12.67
CA ILE A 112 5.43 11.02 13.70
C ILE A 112 5.47 10.18 14.97
N ASP A 113 5.39 8.86 14.84
CA ASP A 113 5.41 7.94 15.99
C ASP A 113 6.76 7.96 16.67
N PHE A 114 7.84 8.05 15.89
CA PHE A 114 9.19 8.22 16.42
C PHE A 114 9.32 9.51 17.25
N ILE A 115 8.80 10.65 16.78
CA ILE A 115 8.83 11.92 17.53
C ILE A 115 7.99 11.82 18.81
N LYS A 116 6.77 11.27 18.74
CA LYS A 116 5.91 11.11 19.92
C LYS A 116 6.56 10.21 20.96
N TYR A 117 7.14 9.10 20.52
CA TYR A 117 7.86 8.19 21.40
C TYR A 117 9.09 8.87 22.02
N SER A 118 9.87 9.61 21.23
CA SER A 118 11.02 10.35 21.74
C SER A 118 10.64 11.39 22.81
N LYS A 119 9.50 12.05 22.61
CA LYS A 119 8.95 12.99 23.62
C LYS A 119 8.53 12.25 24.87
N GLN A 120 7.85 11.15 24.76
CA GLN A 120 7.44 10.31 25.90
C GLN A 120 8.67 9.85 26.69
N VAL A 121 9.71 9.35 26.03
CA VAL A 121 10.97 8.93 26.68
C VAL A 121 11.65 10.09 27.37
N TYR A 122 11.69 11.26 26.76
CA TYR A 122 12.26 12.48 27.37
C TYR A 122 11.55 12.85 28.69
N TYR A 123 10.22 12.63 28.78
CA TYR A 123 9.42 12.86 29.99
C TYR A 123 9.24 11.58 30.82
N ASN A 124 10.30 10.83 31.05
CA ASN A 124 10.34 9.65 31.91
C ASN A 124 9.36 8.53 31.53
N ASN A 125 9.07 8.37 30.26
CA ASN A 125 8.16 7.33 29.74
C ASN A 125 6.69 7.51 30.13
N ASP A 126 6.27 8.71 30.52
CA ASP A 126 4.88 8.99 30.86
C ASP A 126 3.99 8.95 29.59
N PRO A 127 2.97 8.08 29.51
CA PRO A 127 2.11 7.95 28.36
C PRO A 127 1.33 9.23 27.98
N THR A 128 1.13 10.14 28.93
CA THR A 128 0.44 11.42 28.68
C THR A 128 1.21 12.31 27.68
N TYR A 129 2.51 12.11 27.54
CA TYR A 129 3.37 12.83 26.59
C TYR A 129 3.49 12.17 25.22
N PHE A 130 2.75 11.10 24.96
CA PHE A 130 2.69 10.49 23.61
C PHE A 130 1.81 11.32 22.67
N ASN A 131 2.27 12.53 22.36
CA ASN A 131 1.58 13.47 21.46
C ASN A 131 2.60 14.32 20.71
N LEU A 132 2.16 15.04 19.65
CA LEU A 132 3.06 15.90 18.89
C LEU A 132 3.68 16.98 19.78
N PRO A 133 4.99 17.21 19.65
CA PRO A 133 5.66 18.28 20.36
C PRO A 133 5.24 19.66 19.82
N ASN A 134 5.20 20.65 20.71
CA ASN A 134 5.10 22.05 20.31
C ASN A 134 6.44 22.57 19.74
N ASN A 135 6.46 23.81 19.22
CA ASN A 135 7.65 24.37 18.58
C ASN A 135 8.86 24.46 19.53
N GLN A 136 8.63 24.70 20.82
CA GLN A 136 9.70 24.79 21.80
C GLN A 136 10.25 23.41 22.14
N GLU A 137 9.35 22.46 22.38
CA GLU A 137 9.70 21.05 22.64
C GLU A 137 10.49 20.43 21.48
N GLN A 138 10.18 20.78 20.22
CA GLN A 138 10.91 20.28 19.06
C GLN A 138 12.40 20.63 19.11
N ILE A 139 12.76 21.82 19.59
CA ILE A 139 14.16 22.24 19.70
C ILE A 139 14.91 21.34 20.68
N PHE A 140 14.32 21.08 21.85
CA PHE A 140 14.92 20.22 22.86
C PHE A 140 14.99 18.77 22.40
N LEU A 141 13.94 18.26 21.78
CA LEU A 141 13.90 16.89 21.29
C LEU A 141 14.92 16.67 20.16
N ASN A 142 15.09 17.61 19.25
CA ASN A 142 16.11 17.49 18.20
C ASN A 142 17.52 17.39 18.79
N ASN A 143 17.82 18.18 19.82
CA ASN A 143 19.11 18.09 20.52
C ASN A 143 19.25 16.75 21.26
N TYR A 144 18.19 16.28 21.91
CA TYR A 144 18.18 15.00 22.61
C TYR A 144 18.40 13.83 21.66
N ILE A 145 17.67 13.78 20.56
CA ILE A 145 17.78 12.73 19.53
C ILE A 145 19.18 12.75 18.89
N SER A 146 19.72 13.93 18.59
CA SER A 146 21.04 14.06 17.97
C SER A 146 22.19 13.62 18.87
N ASN A 147 22.01 13.74 20.18
CA ASN A 147 23.02 13.35 21.18
C ASN A 147 22.92 11.88 21.61
N THR A 148 21.82 11.20 21.27
CA THR A 148 21.64 9.78 21.60
C THR A 148 22.31 8.93 20.51
N SER A 149 23.55 8.54 20.75
CA SER A 149 24.37 7.68 19.90
C SER A 149 23.87 6.22 19.99
N SER A 150 22.82 5.87 19.29
CA SER A 150 22.53 4.47 19.01
C SER A 150 23.16 4.09 17.67
N SER A 151 23.75 2.92 17.61
CA SER A 151 24.43 2.36 16.42
C SER A 151 23.52 2.20 15.18
N ILE A 152 22.21 2.39 15.34
CA ILE A 152 21.20 2.45 14.28
C ILE A 152 20.37 3.70 14.58
N ASN A 153 20.58 4.75 13.81
CA ASN A 153 19.70 5.93 13.87
C ASN A 153 18.36 5.58 13.22
N MET A 154 17.39 5.19 14.02
CA MET A 154 16.02 4.93 13.55
C MET A 154 15.43 6.13 12.79
N ARG A 155 15.88 7.33 13.12
CA ARG A 155 15.56 8.56 12.39
C ARG A 155 15.98 8.46 10.92
N ASP A 156 17.20 8.03 10.63
CA ASP A 156 17.77 8.00 9.27
C ASP A 156 17.08 6.91 8.38
N MET A 157 16.36 5.99 8.99
CA MET A 157 15.52 5.03 8.28
C MET A 157 14.17 5.60 7.87
N LEU A 158 13.71 6.67 8.52
CA LEU A 158 12.37 7.25 8.35
C LEU A 158 12.37 8.58 7.61
N ILE A 159 13.50 9.29 7.58
CA ILE A 159 13.63 10.59 6.92
C ILE A 159 14.92 10.69 6.12
N ASP A 160 14.92 11.56 5.11
CA ASP A 160 16.09 11.86 4.29
C ASP A 160 17.09 12.81 5.01
N SER A 161 18.30 12.91 4.44
CA SER A 161 19.38 13.77 4.98
C SER A 161 19.07 15.28 4.95
N LEU A 162 18.12 15.72 4.10
CA LEU A 162 17.69 17.10 3.99
C LEU A 162 16.49 17.42 4.92
N ASN A 163 15.94 16.42 5.60
CA ASN A 163 14.73 16.52 6.42
C ASN A 163 13.53 17.07 5.60
N GLN A 164 13.48 16.68 4.35
CA GLN A 164 12.47 17.10 3.38
C GLN A 164 11.44 16.00 3.15
N GLU A 165 11.90 14.76 3.10
CA GLU A 165 11.10 13.58 2.80
C GLU A 165 10.98 12.67 4.02
N ALA A 166 9.78 12.14 4.26
CA ALA A 166 9.53 11.16 5.31
C ALA A 166 8.78 9.94 4.75
N ARG A 167 9.09 8.77 5.32
CA ARG A 167 8.45 7.50 4.98
C ARG A 167 7.37 7.17 6.01
N ILE A 168 6.23 6.70 5.49
CA ILE A 168 5.13 6.08 6.25
C ILE A 168 5.00 4.65 5.72
N SER A 169 5.12 3.66 6.58
CA SER A 169 5.07 2.23 6.24
C SER A 169 3.92 1.56 6.92
#